data_286834307fe2ad776103eab392e8878c
#
_entry.id   286834307fe2ad776103eab392e8878c
#
_cell.length_a   1.000
_cell.length_b   1.000
_cell.length_c   1.000
_cell.angle_alpha   90.00
_cell.angle_beta   90.00
_cell.angle_gamma   90.00
#
_symmetry.space_group_name_H-M   'P 1'
#
loop_
_entity.id
_entity.type
_entity.pdbx_description
1 polymer ?
#
loop_
_entity_poly.entity_id
_entity_poly.type
_entity_poly.pdbx_seq_one_letter_code
_entity_poly.pdbx_strand_id
1 'polypeptide(L)'
;MNLRPEQYNPKLIDYVIELLEDDMPLDRIITVTGLEYEEIMGLLTYAKVSLDTLREYVPNLTITDDRAIICSDTHIGSKYENRGYIEMMLDYAIRNNISSIIHGGDLLHSNKKGVKKDYDDLEDQINHFLYYYSAARGITNYILLGNHDVHLMKRKPNAYEIINNRKDLKIIGVKKAYFEFSDLLVAIYHKIDKYKMELPNIPTDINLHGHRHECRVKDDNIWIPTLSDDVKMYFNETNAPGFLVMNDYKTVVGIDQILISNRRISKRDNIYVKNKTL
;
A
#
# COMPACT_ATOMS: atom_id res chain seq x y z
N MET A 1 7.02 -13.21 -36.09
CA MET A 1 6.13 -12.19 -36.70
C MET A 1 5.86 -11.20 -35.60
N ASN A 2 6.55 -10.05 -35.56
CA ASN A 2 6.31 -9.07 -34.49
C ASN A 2 4.93 -8.45 -34.72
N LEU A 3 3.96 -8.84 -33.92
CA LEU A 3 2.65 -8.21 -33.90
C LEU A 3 2.83 -6.73 -33.51
N ARG A 4 2.16 -5.84 -34.25
CA ARG A 4 2.18 -4.42 -33.89
C ARG A 4 1.39 -4.21 -32.60
N PRO A 5 1.84 -3.29 -31.72
CA PRO A 5 1.19 -3.06 -30.42
C PRO A 5 -0.35 -2.89 -30.47
N GLU A 6 -0.85 -2.29 -31.54
CA GLU A 6 -2.28 -2.03 -31.77
C GLU A 6 -3.11 -3.32 -31.99
N GLN A 7 -2.45 -4.46 -32.13
CA GLN A 7 -3.08 -5.77 -32.35
C GLN A 7 -3.34 -6.53 -31.05
N TYR A 8 -2.82 -6.06 -29.92
CA TYR A 8 -2.99 -6.72 -28.63
C TYR A 8 -4.33 -6.32 -27.98
N ASN A 9 -5.07 -7.35 -27.57
CA ASN A 9 -6.28 -7.14 -26.79
C ASN A 9 -5.93 -6.54 -25.41
N PRO A 10 -6.49 -5.38 -25.01
CA PRO A 10 -6.25 -4.79 -23.69
C PRO A 10 -6.48 -5.79 -22.54
N LYS A 11 -7.49 -6.65 -22.64
CA LYS A 11 -7.76 -7.68 -21.64
C LYS A 11 -6.66 -8.73 -21.53
N LEU A 12 -5.90 -8.98 -22.60
CA LEU A 12 -4.77 -9.90 -22.57
C LEU A 12 -3.58 -9.27 -21.87
N ILE A 13 -3.37 -7.97 -22.06
CA ILE A 13 -2.35 -7.18 -21.37
C ILE A 13 -2.63 -7.22 -19.86
N ASP A 14 -3.85 -6.86 -19.46
CA ASP A 14 -4.28 -6.87 -18.06
C ASP A 14 -4.12 -8.27 -17.44
N TYR A 15 -4.46 -9.32 -18.19
CA TYR A 15 -4.32 -10.70 -17.74
C TYR A 15 -2.86 -11.11 -17.54
N VAL A 16 -1.96 -10.78 -18.48
CA VAL A 16 -0.52 -11.05 -18.33
C VAL A 16 0.06 -10.28 -17.15
N ILE A 17 -0.34 -9.02 -16.97
CA ILE A 17 0.06 -8.21 -15.82
C ILE A 17 -0.45 -8.85 -14.52
N GLU A 18 -1.70 -9.29 -14.47
CA GLU A 18 -2.27 -9.96 -13.29
C GLU A 18 -1.52 -11.25 -12.92
N LEU A 19 -1.16 -12.07 -13.90
CA LEU A 19 -0.38 -13.30 -13.68
C LEU A 19 1.02 -13.01 -13.12
N LEU A 20 1.69 -11.97 -13.64
CA LEU A 20 2.98 -11.51 -13.12
C LEU A 20 2.85 -10.95 -11.71
N GLU A 21 1.78 -10.21 -11.45
CA GLU A 21 1.48 -9.67 -10.12
C GLU A 21 1.16 -10.75 -9.09
N ASP A 22 0.66 -11.90 -9.53
CA ASP A 22 0.43 -13.08 -8.69
C ASP A 22 1.70 -13.94 -8.49
N ASP A 23 2.90 -13.40 -8.82
CA ASP A 23 4.20 -14.07 -8.73
C ASP A 23 4.29 -15.35 -9.60
N MET A 24 3.49 -15.44 -10.67
CA MET A 24 3.56 -16.60 -11.56
C MET A 24 4.86 -16.58 -12.36
N PRO A 25 5.65 -17.67 -12.35
CA PRO A 25 6.87 -17.77 -13.14
C PRO A 25 6.60 -17.58 -14.64
N LEU A 26 7.53 -16.93 -15.35
CA LEU A 26 7.34 -16.56 -16.76
C LEU A 26 7.10 -17.75 -17.67
N ASP A 27 7.75 -18.88 -17.42
CA ASP A 27 7.53 -20.15 -18.12
C ASP A 27 6.11 -20.68 -17.97
N ARG A 28 5.51 -20.46 -16.79
CA ARG A 28 4.10 -20.78 -16.56
C ARG A 28 3.15 -19.80 -17.24
N ILE A 29 3.50 -18.52 -17.28
CA ILE A 29 2.70 -17.50 -18.00
C ILE A 29 2.66 -17.85 -19.49
N ILE A 30 3.79 -18.21 -20.09
CA ILE A 30 3.90 -18.71 -21.46
C ILE A 30 2.94 -19.90 -21.67
N THR A 31 2.99 -20.87 -20.76
CA THR A 31 2.14 -22.06 -20.84
C THR A 31 0.64 -21.75 -20.73
N VAL A 32 0.25 -20.86 -19.83
CA VAL A 32 -1.16 -20.52 -19.56
C VAL A 32 -1.76 -19.61 -20.62
N THR A 33 -0.95 -18.68 -21.15
CA THR A 33 -1.40 -17.71 -22.15
C THR A 33 -1.25 -18.20 -23.58
N GLY A 34 -0.38 -19.19 -23.81
CA GLY A 34 0.01 -19.64 -25.15
C GLY A 34 0.82 -18.62 -25.94
N LEU A 35 1.31 -17.57 -25.28
CA LEU A 35 2.15 -16.53 -25.90
C LEU A 35 3.62 -16.94 -25.82
N GLU A 36 4.38 -16.56 -26.84
CA GLU A 36 5.84 -16.69 -26.83
C GLU A 36 6.47 -15.62 -25.93
N TYR A 37 7.71 -15.86 -25.51
CA TYR A 37 8.46 -14.93 -24.64
C TYR A 37 8.51 -13.52 -25.23
N GLU A 38 8.83 -13.41 -26.52
CA GLU A 38 8.92 -12.14 -27.26
C GLU A 38 7.56 -11.43 -27.33
N GLU A 39 6.46 -12.15 -27.40
CA GLU A 39 5.12 -11.57 -27.39
C GLU A 39 4.77 -11.00 -26.03
N ILE A 40 5.09 -11.71 -24.94
CA ILE A 40 4.92 -11.22 -23.59
C ILE A 40 5.75 -9.96 -23.37
N MET A 41 7.02 -9.95 -23.77
CA MET A 41 7.88 -8.78 -23.64
C MET A 41 7.38 -7.61 -24.51
N GLY A 42 6.83 -7.90 -25.70
CA GLY A 42 6.18 -6.90 -26.55
C GLY A 42 4.94 -6.29 -25.89
N LEU A 43 4.07 -7.11 -25.29
CA LEU A 43 2.90 -6.67 -24.53
C LEU A 43 3.26 -5.76 -23.36
N LEU A 44 4.29 -6.14 -22.60
CA LEU A 44 4.76 -5.37 -21.47
C LEU A 44 5.40 -4.04 -21.89
N THR A 45 6.15 -4.05 -22.99
CA THR A 45 6.72 -2.83 -23.57
C THR A 45 5.61 -1.89 -24.06
N TYR A 46 4.57 -2.42 -24.70
CA TYR A 46 3.40 -1.66 -25.13
C TYR A 46 2.62 -1.10 -23.94
N ALA A 47 2.38 -1.89 -22.90
CA ALA A 47 1.75 -1.42 -21.67
C ALA A 47 2.55 -0.25 -21.06
N LYS A 48 3.88 -0.36 -21.02
CA LYS A 48 4.77 0.72 -20.58
C LYS A 48 4.60 1.98 -21.44
N VAL A 49 4.61 1.86 -22.76
CA VAL A 49 4.45 2.99 -23.70
C VAL A 49 3.05 3.61 -23.58
N SER A 50 2.00 2.81 -23.48
CA SER A 50 0.62 3.31 -23.30
C SER A 50 0.44 4.04 -21.97
N LEU A 51 1.14 3.58 -20.93
CA LEU A 51 1.17 4.23 -19.62
C LEU A 51 2.07 5.48 -19.62
N ASP A 52 3.12 5.51 -20.44
CA ASP A 52 3.96 6.70 -20.66
C ASP A 52 3.21 7.84 -21.37
N THR A 53 2.21 7.53 -22.20
CA THR A 53 1.31 8.55 -22.79
C THR A 53 0.27 9.06 -21.78
N LEU A 54 0.03 8.36 -20.66
CA LEU A 54 -0.76 8.85 -19.53
C LEU A 54 0.03 9.79 -18.60
N ARG A 55 1.13 10.36 -19.07
CA ARG A 55 2.05 11.26 -18.34
C ARG A 55 1.45 12.57 -17.83
N GLU A 56 0.20 12.86 -18.14
CA GLU A 56 -0.59 13.85 -17.39
C GLU A 56 -1.33 13.19 -16.22
N TYR A 57 -0.62 12.33 -15.47
CA TYR A 57 -1.21 11.74 -14.26
C TYR A 57 -1.26 12.81 -13.17
N VAL A 58 -2.42 13.41 -13.03
CA VAL A 58 -2.75 14.21 -11.86
C VAL A 58 -2.94 13.22 -10.70
N PRO A 59 -2.23 13.37 -9.58
CA PRO A 59 -2.45 12.51 -8.43
C PRO A 59 -3.93 12.56 -8.03
N ASN A 60 -4.51 11.39 -7.77
CA ASN A 60 -5.93 11.27 -7.43
C ASN A 60 -6.26 11.87 -6.04
N LEU A 61 -5.25 12.29 -5.32
CA LEU A 61 -5.36 12.72 -3.94
C LEU A 61 -4.32 13.79 -3.61
N THR A 62 -4.76 14.91 -3.06
CA THR A 62 -3.90 15.93 -2.45
C THR A 62 -4.20 15.97 -0.95
N ILE A 63 -3.17 15.76 -0.14
CA ILE A 63 -3.24 15.91 1.32
C ILE A 63 -2.88 17.35 1.65
N THR A 64 -3.85 18.10 2.13
CA THR A 64 -3.72 19.55 2.44
C THR A 64 -3.31 19.82 3.88
N ASP A 65 -3.23 18.78 4.70
CA ASP A 65 -2.78 18.90 6.09
C ASP A 65 -1.25 19.03 6.16
N ASP A 66 -0.75 19.78 7.13
CA ASP A 66 0.70 19.90 7.39
C ASP A 66 1.31 18.59 7.90
N ARG A 67 0.46 17.62 8.25
CA ARG A 67 0.88 16.32 8.82
C ARG A 67 -0.03 15.20 8.34
N ALA A 68 0.57 14.05 8.06
CA ALA A 68 -0.18 12.85 7.72
C ALA A 68 0.45 11.61 8.40
N ILE A 69 -0.38 10.66 8.82
CA ILE A 69 0.07 9.34 9.27
C ILE A 69 0.13 8.39 8.07
N ILE A 70 1.19 7.60 8.00
CA ILE A 70 1.35 6.51 7.05
C ILE A 70 1.48 5.20 7.85
N CYS A 71 0.57 4.28 7.65
CA CYS A 71 0.58 2.95 8.27
C CYS A 71 0.38 1.86 7.21
N SER A 72 0.60 0.60 7.55
CA SER A 72 0.43 -0.53 6.63
C SER A 72 0.27 -1.85 7.38
N ASP A 73 -0.20 -2.87 6.68
CA ASP A 73 -0.12 -4.26 7.13
C ASP A 73 -0.77 -4.49 8.52
N THR A 74 -1.99 -4.01 8.69
CA THR A 74 -2.78 -4.23 9.91
C THR A 74 -3.29 -5.65 10.03
N HIS A 75 -3.49 -6.33 8.90
CA HIS A 75 -3.95 -7.72 8.81
C HIS A 75 -5.13 -8.04 9.74
N ILE A 76 -6.14 -7.18 9.76
CA ILE A 76 -7.34 -7.35 10.58
C ILE A 76 -8.01 -8.68 10.23
N GLY A 77 -8.33 -9.47 11.26
CA GLY A 77 -8.87 -10.83 11.12
C GLY A 77 -7.80 -11.92 11.13
N SER A 78 -6.51 -11.57 11.29
CA SER A 78 -5.43 -12.54 11.53
C SER A 78 -5.16 -12.75 13.01
N LYS A 79 -4.51 -13.86 13.34
CA LYS A 79 -3.99 -14.09 14.70
C LYS A 79 -2.91 -13.08 15.13
N TYR A 80 -2.38 -12.31 14.20
CA TYR A 80 -1.37 -11.27 14.44
C TYR A 80 -1.97 -9.87 14.54
N GLU A 81 -3.29 -9.78 14.39
CA GLU A 81 -3.99 -8.52 14.62
C GLU A 81 -3.71 -7.98 16.02
N ASN A 82 -3.37 -6.72 16.11
CA ASN A 82 -3.23 -6.03 17.39
C ASN A 82 -4.04 -4.74 17.40
N ARG A 83 -5.24 -4.81 17.94
CA ARG A 83 -6.17 -3.67 18.05
C ARG A 83 -5.58 -2.51 18.83
N GLY A 84 -4.81 -2.81 19.87
CA GLY A 84 -4.17 -1.79 20.68
C GLY A 84 -3.23 -0.91 19.87
N TYR A 85 -2.61 -1.41 18.81
CA TYR A 85 -1.76 -0.60 17.94
C TYR A 85 -2.57 0.37 17.10
N ILE A 86 -3.72 -0.09 16.57
CA ILE A 86 -4.64 0.75 15.81
C ILE A 86 -5.20 1.86 16.71
N GLU A 87 -5.65 1.51 17.92
CA GLU A 87 -6.14 2.47 18.91
C GLU A 87 -5.06 3.50 19.27
N MET A 88 -3.83 3.07 19.52
CA MET A 88 -2.71 3.97 19.83
C MET A 88 -2.37 4.90 18.67
N MET A 89 -2.47 4.43 17.42
CA MET A 89 -2.28 5.26 16.23
C MET A 89 -3.39 6.30 16.11
N LEU A 90 -4.65 5.92 16.29
CA LEU A 90 -5.79 6.85 16.27
C LEU A 90 -5.72 7.88 17.40
N ASP A 91 -5.38 7.44 18.60
CA ASP A 91 -5.15 8.34 19.74
C ASP A 91 -4.01 9.33 19.46
N TYR A 92 -2.93 8.86 18.81
CA TYR A 92 -1.83 9.72 18.41
C TYR A 92 -2.31 10.77 17.38
N ALA A 93 -3.09 10.36 16.38
CA ALA A 93 -3.66 11.25 15.38
C ALA A 93 -4.50 12.35 16.05
N ILE A 94 -5.43 11.97 16.94
CA ILE A 94 -6.31 12.91 17.66
C ILE A 94 -5.49 13.90 18.50
N ARG A 95 -4.54 13.43 19.31
CA ARG A 95 -3.73 14.28 20.20
C ARG A 95 -2.82 15.24 19.45
N ASN A 96 -2.45 14.89 18.23
CA ASN A 96 -1.57 15.69 17.38
C ASN A 96 -2.30 16.46 16.28
N ASN A 97 -3.64 16.48 16.29
CA ASN A 97 -4.51 17.13 15.29
C ASN A 97 -4.17 16.70 13.85
N ILE A 98 -3.95 15.40 13.64
CA ILE A 98 -3.71 14.84 12.31
C ILE A 98 -5.03 14.29 11.79
N SER A 99 -5.48 14.77 10.64
CA SER A 99 -6.78 14.41 10.07
C SER A 99 -6.68 13.43 8.90
N SER A 100 -5.47 13.16 8.41
CA SER A 100 -5.23 12.26 7.27
C SER A 100 -4.37 11.07 7.67
N ILE A 101 -4.90 9.85 7.41
CA ILE A 101 -4.18 8.58 7.56
C ILE A 101 -4.15 7.89 6.21
N ILE A 102 -2.96 7.53 5.72
CA ILE A 102 -2.76 6.77 4.49
C ILE A 102 -2.33 5.36 4.86
N HIS A 103 -3.13 4.38 4.46
CA HIS A 103 -2.88 2.96 4.71
C HIS A 103 -2.26 2.30 3.48
N GLY A 104 -1.06 1.75 3.62
CA GLY A 104 -0.24 1.18 2.55
C GLY A 104 -0.58 -0.23 2.11
N GLY A 105 -1.77 -0.74 2.42
CA GLY A 105 -2.27 -2.04 1.97
C GLY A 105 -2.24 -3.13 3.05
N ASP A 106 -2.87 -4.27 2.72
CA ASP A 106 -3.11 -5.40 3.62
C ASP A 106 -3.83 -4.96 4.92
N LEU A 107 -4.95 -4.23 4.71
CA LEU A 107 -5.84 -3.82 5.78
C LEU A 107 -6.52 -5.03 6.41
N LEU A 108 -7.06 -5.93 5.57
CA LEU A 108 -7.71 -7.16 5.97
C LEU A 108 -6.82 -8.38 5.67
N HIS A 109 -6.93 -9.41 6.51
CA HIS A 109 -6.04 -10.56 6.36
C HIS A 109 -6.40 -11.46 5.19
N SER A 110 -7.67 -11.62 4.84
CA SER A 110 -8.21 -12.63 3.93
C SER A 110 -7.84 -14.08 4.32
N ASN A 111 -8.56 -15.06 3.75
CA ASN A 111 -8.31 -16.48 4.04
C ASN A 111 -7.33 -17.10 3.03
N LYS A 112 -6.13 -16.55 2.88
CA LYS A 112 -5.09 -17.13 2.04
C LYS A 112 -4.63 -18.47 2.64
N LYS A 113 -4.50 -19.54 1.83
CA LYS A 113 -4.08 -20.86 2.29
C LYS A 113 -2.74 -20.78 3.03
N GLY A 114 -2.66 -21.48 4.18
CA GLY A 114 -1.41 -21.62 4.95
C GLY A 114 -1.18 -20.56 6.01
N VAL A 115 -2.05 -19.57 6.13
CA VAL A 115 -1.94 -18.54 7.17
C VAL A 115 -2.96 -18.81 8.28
N LYS A 116 -2.52 -18.74 9.52
CA LYS A 116 -3.41 -18.88 10.69
C LYS A 116 -4.29 -17.64 10.81
N LYS A 117 -5.58 -17.85 11.00
CA LYS A 117 -6.64 -16.84 11.04
C LYS A 117 -7.47 -17.02 12.31
N ASP A 118 -8.04 -15.94 12.80
CA ASP A 118 -9.00 -15.97 13.91
C ASP A 118 -10.44 -16.14 13.41
N TYR A 119 -10.70 -15.76 12.15
CA TYR A 119 -12.02 -15.85 11.54
C TYR A 119 -11.99 -16.74 10.30
N ASP A 120 -12.88 -17.74 10.28
CA ASP A 120 -13.00 -18.66 9.15
C ASP A 120 -13.78 -18.07 7.98
N ASP A 121 -14.76 -17.21 8.25
CA ASP A 121 -15.54 -16.52 7.23
C ASP A 121 -14.97 -15.13 6.91
N LEU A 122 -14.97 -14.80 5.63
CA LEU A 122 -14.54 -13.48 5.13
C LEU A 122 -15.53 -12.38 5.54
N GLU A 123 -16.82 -12.72 5.68
CA GLU A 123 -17.84 -11.80 6.13
C GLU A 123 -17.63 -11.40 7.59
N ASP A 124 -17.24 -12.37 8.42
CA ASP A 124 -16.89 -12.10 9.81
C ASP A 124 -15.67 -11.18 9.91
N GLN A 125 -14.67 -11.34 9.04
CA GLN A 125 -13.52 -10.41 8.98
C GLN A 125 -13.95 -8.98 8.60
N ILE A 126 -14.86 -8.84 7.62
CA ILE A 126 -15.38 -7.53 7.21
C ILE A 126 -16.18 -6.89 8.34
N ASN A 127 -17.08 -7.65 8.98
CA ASN A 127 -17.88 -7.17 10.11
C ASN A 127 -17.00 -6.78 11.30
N HIS A 128 -15.99 -7.60 11.57
CA HIS A 128 -14.98 -7.30 12.60
C HIS A 128 -14.24 -5.99 12.30
N PHE A 129 -13.78 -5.80 11.06
CA PHE A 129 -13.16 -4.56 10.64
C PHE A 129 -14.09 -3.36 10.83
N LEU A 130 -15.34 -3.45 10.36
CA LEU A 130 -16.31 -2.37 10.47
C LEU A 130 -16.60 -1.98 11.93
N TYR A 131 -16.56 -2.95 12.82
CA TYR A 131 -16.81 -2.73 14.24
C TYR A 131 -15.59 -2.16 14.98
N TYR A 132 -14.38 -2.66 14.70
CA TYR A 132 -13.18 -2.36 15.48
C TYR A 132 -12.28 -1.29 14.87
N TYR A 133 -12.29 -1.12 13.55
CA TYR A 133 -11.57 -0.01 12.93
C TYR A 133 -12.42 1.27 13.09
N SER A 134 -12.25 1.89 14.26
CA SER A 134 -13.11 2.98 14.68
C SER A 134 -13.06 4.17 13.73
N ALA A 135 -14.24 4.68 13.38
CA ALA A 135 -14.35 6.00 12.74
C ALA A 135 -14.04 7.08 13.78
N ALA A 136 -12.85 7.64 13.73
CA ALA A 136 -12.51 8.79 14.56
C ALA A 136 -13.01 10.08 13.89
N ARG A 137 -13.75 10.89 14.63
CA ARG A 137 -14.33 12.13 14.09
C ARG A 137 -13.25 13.08 13.59
N GLY A 138 -13.36 13.51 12.35
CA GLY A 138 -12.42 14.41 11.70
C GLY A 138 -11.19 13.75 11.13
N ILE A 139 -11.10 12.41 11.16
CA ILE A 139 -10.03 11.66 10.49
C ILE A 139 -10.58 11.00 9.23
N THR A 140 -9.87 11.14 8.13
CA THR A 140 -10.10 10.41 6.87
C THR A 140 -8.99 9.41 6.65
N ASN A 141 -9.36 8.17 6.39
CA ASN A 141 -8.43 7.09 6.08
C ASN A 141 -8.43 6.83 4.57
N TYR A 142 -7.29 7.00 3.94
CA TYR A 142 -7.03 6.74 2.52
C TYR A 142 -6.37 5.37 2.39
N ILE A 143 -7.04 4.42 1.75
CA ILE A 143 -6.64 3.02 1.77
C ILE A 143 -6.17 2.57 0.40
N LEU A 144 -4.91 2.16 0.32
CA LEU A 144 -4.41 1.34 -0.76
C LEU A 144 -4.80 -0.10 -0.49
N LEU A 145 -5.36 -0.80 -1.47
CA LEU A 145 -5.63 -2.23 -1.34
C LEU A 145 -4.36 -3.04 -1.60
N GLY A 146 -3.95 -3.83 -0.63
CA GLY A 146 -2.83 -4.76 -0.73
C GLY A 146 -3.23 -6.11 -1.34
N ASN A 147 -2.30 -7.05 -1.40
CA ASN A 147 -2.56 -8.36 -2.01
C ASN A 147 -3.56 -9.23 -1.21
N HIS A 148 -3.62 -9.08 0.11
CA HIS A 148 -4.62 -9.75 0.93
C HIS A 148 -6.02 -9.15 0.71
N ASP A 149 -6.12 -7.83 0.63
CA ASP A 149 -7.37 -7.13 0.35
C ASP A 149 -7.94 -7.52 -1.01
N VAL A 150 -7.10 -7.54 -2.06
CA VAL A 150 -7.47 -7.97 -3.41
C VAL A 150 -7.97 -9.43 -3.41
N HIS A 151 -7.28 -10.32 -2.68
CA HIS A 151 -7.73 -11.70 -2.56
C HIS A 151 -9.12 -11.82 -1.89
N LEU A 152 -9.39 -10.99 -0.88
CA LEU A 152 -10.70 -10.93 -0.24
C LEU A 152 -11.77 -10.40 -1.22
N MET A 153 -11.48 -9.32 -1.94
CA MET A 153 -12.39 -8.71 -2.91
C MET A 153 -12.77 -9.66 -4.05
N LYS A 154 -11.82 -10.47 -4.55
CA LYS A 154 -12.09 -11.52 -5.56
C LYS A 154 -13.10 -12.58 -5.06
N ARG A 155 -13.12 -12.86 -3.77
CA ARG A 155 -14.01 -13.87 -3.15
C ARG A 155 -15.32 -13.28 -2.62
N LYS A 156 -15.30 -12.02 -2.24
CA LYS A 156 -16.46 -11.24 -1.72
C LYS A 156 -16.48 -9.87 -2.42
N PRO A 157 -16.97 -9.79 -3.66
CA PRO A 157 -16.92 -8.55 -4.47
C PRO A 157 -17.61 -7.35 -3.80
N ASN A 158 -18.65 -7.60 -3.00
CA ASN A 158 -19.37 -6.57 -2.26
C ASN A 158 -18.54 -5.95 -1.11
N ALA A 159 -17.42 -6.57 -0.71
CA ALA A 159 -16.55 -6.04 0.33
C ALA A 159 -15.99 -4.65 -0.03
N TYR A 160 -15.71 -4.41 -1.31
CA TYR A 160 -15.28 -3.11 -1.81
C TYR A 160 -16.32 -2.02 -1.52
N GLU A 161 -17.58 -2.28 -1.88
CA GLU A 161 -18.67 -1.34 -1.67
C GLU A 161 -18.92 -1.11 -0.17
N ILE A 162 -18.89 -2.17 0.63
CA ILE A 162 -19.09 -2.09 2.08
C ILE A 162 -18.06 -1.18 2.72
N ILE A 163 -16.77 -1.36 2.37
CA ILE A 163 -15.68 -0.54 2.91
C ILE A 163 -15.81 0.90 2.41
N ASN A 164 -16.05 1.09 1.13
CA ASN A 164 -16.09 2.42 0.51
C ASN A 164 -17.36 3.22 0.87
N ASN A 165 -18.41 2.57 1.41
CA ASN A 165 -19.59 3.24 1.91
C ASN A 165 -19.39 3.94 3.27
N ARG A 166 -18.32 3.62 4.00
CA ARG A 166 -17.96 4.37 5.20
C ARG A 166 -17.39 5.73 4.81
N LYS A 167 -17.96 6.81 5.38
CA LYS A 167 -17.61 8.20 5.03
C LYS A 167 -16.16 8.59 5.40
N ASP A 168 -15.58 7.90 6.38
CA ASP A 168 -14.23 8.12 6.88
C ASP A 168 -13.17 7.27 6.14
N LEU A 169 -13.59 6.40 5.19
CA LEU A 169 -12.71 5.56 4.39
C LEU A 169 -12.78 5.96 2.92
N LYS A 170 -11.64 6.01 2.26
CA LYS A 170 -11.53 6.25 0.81
C LYS A 170 -10.50 5.31 0.23
N ILE A 171 -10.92 4.41 -0.68
CA ILE A 171 -10.00 3.56 -1.42
C ILE A 171 -9.33 4.42 -2.49
N ILE A 172 -8.01 4.51 -2.45
CA ILE A 172 -7.19 5.37 -3.34
C ILE A 172 -6.49 4.60 -4.46
N GLY A 173 -6.48 3.28 -4.40
CA GLY A 173 -5.88 2.45 -5.45
C GLY A 173 -5.76 0.99 -5.04
N VAL A 174 -5.23 0.20 -5.97
CA VAL A 174 -4.95 -1.22 -5.79
C VAL A 174 -3.46 -1.44 -6.03
N LYS A 175 -2.74 -1.95 -5.03
CA LYS A 175 -1.28 -2.21 -5.04
C LYS A 175 -0.40 -0.98 -5.26
N LYS A 176 -0.92 0.10 -5.86
CA LYS A 176 -0.21 1.35 -6.13
C LYS A 176 -1.17 2.53 -6.11
N ALA A 177 -0.72 3.63 -5.55
CA ALA A 177 -1.39 4.92 -5.63
C ALA A 177 -0.36 6.06 -5.61
N TYR A 178 -0.82 7.24 -6.00
CA TYR A 178 -0.04 8.48 -5.91
C TYR A 178 -0.84 9.51 -5.14
N PHE A 179 -0.15 10.34 -4.37
CA PHE A 179 -0.74 11.50 -3.74
C PHE A 179 0.25 12.64 -3.64
N GLU A 180 -0.27 13.85 -3.58
CA GLU A 180 0.52 15.04 -3.28
C GLU A 180 0.49 15.29 -1.78
N PHE A 181 1.66 15.57 -1.22
CA PHE A 181 1.83 16.06 0.14
C PHE A 181 2.83 17.21 0.12
N SER A 182 2.35 18.40 0.45
CA SER A 182 3.23 19.57 0.58
C SER A 182 4.12 19.83 -0.65
N ASP A 183 3.51 19.84 -1.84
CA ASP A 183 4.15 20.03 -3.15
C ASP A 183 5.09 18.89 -3.60
N LEU A 184 5.16 17.80 -2.85
CA LEU A 184 5.88 16.60 -3.24
C LEU A 184 4.93 15.54 -3.80
N LEU A 185 5.33 14.90 -4.88
CA LEU A 185 4.64 13.74 -5.43
C LEU A 185 5.12 12.47 -4.71
N VAL A 186 4.21 11.84 -3.99
CA VAL A 186 4.47 10.63 -3.23
C VAL A 186 3.81 9.43 -3.91
N ALA A 187 4.59 8.38 -4.16
CA ALA A 187 4.03 7.08 -4.54
C ALA A 187 3.94 6.17 -3.32
N ILE A 188 2.85 5.40 -3.23
CA ILE A 188 2.71 4.35 -2.24
C ILE A 188 2.45 3.03 -2.95
N TYR A 189 3.19 2.00 -2.57
CA TYR A 189 3.17 0.68 -3.16
C TYR A 189 2.88 -0.38 -2.11
N HIS A 190 2.13 -1.40 -2.50
CA HIS A 190 2.01 -2.62 -1.72
C HIS A 190 2.45 -3.81 -2.56
N LYS A 191 3.53 -4.50 -2.13
CA LYS A 191 4.21 -5.57 -2.84
C LYS A 191 4.82 -5.11 -4.19
N ILE A 192 6.12 -4.85 -4.18
CA ILE A 192 6.91 -4.68 -5.40
C ILE A 192 7.26 -6.07 -5.91
N ASP A 193 6.85 -6.39 -7.13
CA ASP A 193 7.15 -7.66 -7.76
C ASP A 193 8.65 -7.91 -7.90
N LYS A 194 9.05 -9.19 -7.73
CA LYS A 194 10.43 -9.66 -7.96
C LYS A 194 10.90 -9.42 -9.39
N TYR A 195 9.96 -9.40 -10.31
CA TYR A 195 10.19 -9.01 -11.69
C TYR A 195 10.03 -7.49 -11.71
N LYS A 196 11.15 -6.78 -11.78
CA LYS A 196 11.22 -5.34 -12.02
C LYS A 196 10.51 -4.99 -13.35
N MET A 197 9.22 -5.21 -13.41
CA MET A 197 8.42 -4.41 -14.30
C MET A 197 8.45 -3.01 -13.71
N GLU A 198 9.36 -2.23 -14.22
CA GLU A 198 9.28 -0.80 -14.09
C GLU A 198 7.96 -0.40 -14.76
N LEU A 199 6.86 -0.47 -13.99
CA LEU A 199 5.71 0.34 -14.31
C LEU A 199 6.28 1.73 -14.57
N PRO A 200 5.75 2.49 -15.54
CA PRO A 200 6.34 3.75 -15.95
C PRO A 200 6.72 4.54 -14.71
N ASN A 201 8.00 4.81 -14.58
CA ASN A 201 8.54 5.58 -13.48
C ASN A 201 8.04 7.00 -13.66
N ILE A 202 6.87 7.28 -13.09
CA ILE A 202 6.52 8.67 -12.83
C ILE A 202 7.56 9.12 -11.82
N PRO A 203 8.40 10.11 -12.14
CA PRO A 203 9.38 10.61 -11.20
C PRO A 203 8.64 11.07 -9.95
N THR A 204 8.88 10.41 -8.86
CA THR A 204 8.28 10.71 -7.55
C THR A 204 9.37 11.18 -6.60
N ASP A 205 8.99 12.08 -5.71
CA ASP A 205 9.91 12.62 -4.71
C ASP A 205 10.14 11.60 -3.59
N ILE A 206 9.11 10.84 -3.23
CA ILE A 206 9.14 9.85 -2.14
C ILE A 206 8.39 8.60 -2.58
N ASN A 207 8.95 7.43 -2.29
CA ASN A 207 8.35 6.13 -2.52
C ASN A 207 8.12 5.40 -1.19
N LEU A 208 6.87 5.13 -0.86
CA LEU A 208 6.45 4.42 0.34
C LEU A 208 6.11 2.96 -0.01
N HIS A 209 6.54 2.01 0.80
CA HIS A 209 6.38 0.58 0.53
C HIS A 209 5.81 -0.17 1.73
N GLY A 210 4.63 -0.76 1.59
CA GLY A 210 4.06 -1.72 2.53
C GLY A 210 4.61 -3.14 2.33
N HIS A 211 3.92 -4.16 2.81
CA HIS A 211 4.14 -5.59 2.58
C HIS A 211 5.35 -6.23 3.29
N ARG A 212 6.40 -5.50 3.60
CA ARG A 212 7.62 -6.10 4.16
C ARG A 212 7.64 -6.18 5.68
N HIS A 213 6.72 -5.54 6.36
CA HIS A 213 6.63 -5.49 7.82
C HIS A 213 7.92 -5.01 8.49
N GLU A 214 8.65 -4.12 7.84
CA GLU A 214 9.90 -3.55 8.33
C GLU A 214 9.92 -2.03 8.13
N CYS A 215 10.59 -1.30 9.00
CA CYS A 215 10.90 0.10 8.75
C CYS A 215 12.33 0.21 8.25
N ARG A 216 12.48 0.70 7.04
CA ARG A 216 13.78 0.89 6.39
C ARG A 216 13.74 2.13 5.51
N VAL A 217 14.86 2.83 5.43
CA VAL A 217 15.07 3.93 4.48
C VAL A 217 16.25 3.61 3.59
N LYS A 218 16.06 3.76 2.28
CA LYS A 218 17.12 3.66 1.28
C LYS A 218 16.83 4.61 0.14
N ASP A 219 17.64 5.65 0.00
CA ASP A 219 17.42 6.74 -0.94
C ASP A 219 16.01 7.34 -0.72
N ASP A 220 15.24 7.58 -1.78
CA ASP A 220 13.86 8.06 -1.68
C ASP A 220 12.82 6.93 -1.45
N ASN A 221 13.26 5.74 -1.07
CA ASN A 221 12.40 4.59 -0.76
C ASN A 221 12.32 4.34 0.74
N ILE A 222 11.10 4.27 1.26
CA ILE A 222 10.81 4.12 2.67
C ILE A 222 9.83 2.98 2.87
N TRP A 223 10.25 1.93 3.58
CA TRP A 223 9.38 0.82 3.96
C TRP A 223 8.60 1.18 5.21
N ILE A 224 7.29 0.98 5.14
CA ILE A 224 6.35 1.30 6.21
C ILE A 224 6.37 0.15 7.22
N PRO A 225 6.53 0.42 8.54
CA PRO A 225 6.43 -0.63 9.55
C PRO A 225 5.02 -1.22 9.58
N THR A 226 4.91 -2.48 9.98
CA THR A 226 3.60 -3.13 10.17
C THR A 226 2.87 -2.58 11.40
N LEU A 227 1.55 -2.55 11.34
CA LEU A 227 0.69 -2.27 12.49
C LEU A 227 0.03 -3.54 13.07
N SER A 228 0.75 -4.65 13.00
CA SER A 228 0.36 -5.97 13.53
C SER A 228 1.53 -6.61 14.30
N ASP A 229 1.26 -7.73 14.98
CA ASP A 229 2.30 -8.51 15.67
C ASP A 229 3.16 -9.38 14.72
N ASP A 230 2.89 -9.35 13.41
CA ASP A 230 3.69 -10.04 12.38
C ASP A 230 4.91 -9.23 11.98
N VAL A 231 5.76 -8.94 12.95
CA VAL A 231 7.02 -8.22 12.71
C VAL A 231 8.06 -9.19 12.18
N LYS A 232 8.63 -8.93 11.01
CA LYS A 232 9.78 -9.70 10.53
C LYS A 232 11.02 -9.31 11.31
N MET A 233 11.45 -10.21 12.18
CA MET A 233 12.73 -10.11 12.87
C MET A 233 13.87 -10.42 11.89
N TYR A 234 14.36 -9.42 11.17
CA TYR A 234 15.69 -9.46 10.63
C TYR A 234 16.66 -9.01 11.72
N PHE A 235 17.83 -9.64 11.80
CA PHE A 235 18.87 -9.53 12.83
C PHE A 235 19.32 -8.12 13.33
N ASN A 236 18.55 -7.08 13.03
CA ASN A 236 18.78 -5.73 13.52
C ASN A 236 17.57 -5.26 14.35
N GLU A 237 17.84 -4.83 15.56
CA GLU A 237 16.98 -4.44 16.68
C GLU A 237 15.94 -3.32 16.42
N THR A 238 15.71 -2.94 15.17
CA THR A 238 14.88 -1.75 14.83
C THR A 238 13.50 -2.05 14.28
N ASN A 239 13.16 -3.32 14.08
CA ASN A 239 11.84 -3.69 13.58
C ASN A 239 10.87 -3.88 14.74
N ALA A 240 10.10 -2.85 15.01
CA ALA A 240 8.97 -2.87 15.93
C ALA A 240 7.70 -2.48 15.16
N PRO A 241 6.53 -2.92 15.63
CA PRO A 241 5.25 -2.40 15.12
C PRO A 241 5.23 -0.88 15.26
N GLY A 242 4.54 -0.23 14.32
CA GLY A 242 4.43 1.22 14.38
C GLY A 242 3.86 1.82 13.11
N PHE A 243 4.10 3.11 12.95
CA PHE A 243 3.67 3.90 11.80
C PHE A 243 4.64 5.06 11.56
N LEU A 244 4.48 5.72 10.42
CA LEU A 244 5.25 6.90 10.08
C LEU A 244 4.39 8.15 10.20
N VAL A 245 5.01 9.30 10.42
CA VAL A 245 4.38 10.61 10.37
C VAL A 245 5.14 11.48 9.40
N MET A 246 4.48 11.89 8.33
CA MET A 246 4.99 12.91 7.42
C MET A 246 4.67 14.28 8.01
N ASN A 247 5.65 15.17 8.00
CA ASN A 247 5.54 16.52 8.54
C ASN A 247 6.04 17.54 7.50
N ASP A 248 5.23 18.55 7.23
CA ASP A 248 5.64 19.72 6.44
C ASP A 248 6.31 20.77 7.34
N TYR A 249 7.58 21.02 7.10
CA TYR A 249 8.37 22.06 7.75
C TYR A 249 8.61 23.28 6.84
N LYS A 250 7.71 23.55 5.88
CA LYS A 250 7.74 24.62 4.88
C LYS A 250 8.80 24.42 3.77
N THR A 251 10.06 24.26 4.13
CA THR A 251 11.17 24.10 3.16
C THR A 251 11.55 22.63 2.94
N VAL A 252 11.17 21.78 3.86
CA VAL A 252 11.44 20.33 3.80
C VAL A 252 10.23 19.54 4.25
N VAL A 253 10.11 18.31 3.76
CA VAL A 253 9.23 17.31 4.35
C VAL A 253 10.09 16.33 5.14
N GLY A 254 9.76 16.19 6.43
CA GLY A 254 10.40 15.23 7.31
C GLY A 254 9.49 14.03 7.58
N ILE A 255 10.08 12.86 7.77
CA ILE A 255 9.36 11.64 8.17
C ILE A 255 9.90 11.14 9.49
N ASP A 256 9.01 11.02 10.45
CA ASP A 256 9.27 10.46 11.76
C ASP A 256 8.78 9.00 11.82
N GLN A 257 9.48 8.15 12.55
CA GLN A 257 9.01 6.81 12.87
C GLN A 257 8.43 6.78 14.28
N ILE A 258 7.21 6.30 14.41
CA ILE A 258 6.55 6.05 15.69
C ILE A 258 6.57 4.56 15.95
N LEU A 259 7.27 4.17 17.00
CA LEU A 259 7.42 2.78 17.42
C LEU A 259 6.43 2.48 18.56
N ILE A 260 5.83 1.32 18.51
CA ILE A 260 4.91 0.83 19.54
C ILE A 260 5.58 -0.36 20.24
N SER A 261 5.77 -0.27 21.56
CA SER A 261 6.32 -1.36 22.37
C SER A 261 5.69 -1.33 23.75
N ASN A 262 5.22 -2.48 24.23
CA ASN A 262 4.64 -2.63 25.58
C ASN A 262 3.57 -1.56 25.91
N ARG A 263 2.69 -1.28 24.96
CA ARG A 263 1.65 -0.23 25.06
C ARG A 263 2.21 1.18 25.29
N ARG A 264 3.42 1.43 24.83
CA ARG A 264 4.07 2.75 24.84
C ARG A 264 4.47 3.14 23.44
N ILE A 265 4.42 4.44 23.20
CA ILE A 265 4.90 5.04 21.96
C ILE A 265 6.28 5.64 22.24
N SER A 266 7.22 5.35 21.35
CA SER A 266 8.49 6.05 21.25
C SER A 266 8.64 6.63 19.84
N LYS A 267 9.39 7.73 19.70
CA LYS A 267 9.56 8.44 18.45
C LYS A 267 11.02 8.43 18.02
N ARG A 268 11.24 8.22 16.73
CA ARG A 268 12.53 8.49 16.08
C ARG A 268 12.28 9.63 15.08
N ASP A 269 12.87 10.79 15.36
CA ASP A 269 12.69 11.99 14.56
C ASP A 269 13.48 11.91 13.25
N ASN A 270 12.86 12.43 12.19
CA ASN A 270 13.50 12.69 10.90
C ASN A 270 14.35 11.50 10.39
N ILE A 271 13.76 10.30 10.37
CA ILE A 271 14.41 9.13 9.75
C ILE A 271 14.67 9.37 8.25
N TYR A 272 13.93 10.32 7.66
CA TYR A 272 14.07 10.78 6.29
C TYR A 272 13.69 12.27 6.19
N VAL A 273 14.42 13.02 5.36
CA VAL A 273 14.15 14.44 5.07
C VAL A 273 14.33 14.68 3.57
N LYS A 274 13.34 15.31 2.96
CA LYS A 274 13.35 15.71 1.55
C LYS A 274 13.22 17.23 1.43
N ASN A 275 14.17 17.86 0.75
CA ASN A 275 14.06 19.27 0.41
C ASN A 275 12.95 19.47 -0.63
N LYS A 276 12.15 20.49 -0.47
CA LYS A 276 11.22 20.94 -1.51
C LYS A 276 12.01 21.66 -2.60
N THR A 277 11.67 21.41 -3.83
CA THR A 277 12.19 22.20 -4.95
C THR A 277 11.45 23.54 -4.91
N LEU A 278 12.20 24.63 -4.66
CA LEU A 278 11.67 26.00 -4.69
C LEU A 278 11.41 26.44 -6.13
#